data_b4c9ff7d83dc8f93f615611229282e1c
#
_entry.id   b4c9ff7d83dc8f93f615611229282e1c
#
_cell.length_a   1.000
_cell.length_b   1.000
_cell.length_c   1.000
_cell.angle_alpha   90.00
_cell.angle_beta   90.00
_cell.angle_gamma   90.00
#
_symmetry.space_group_name_H-M   'P 1'
#
loop_
_entity.id
_entity.type
_entity.pdbx_description
1 polymer ?
#
loop_
_entity_poly.entity_id
_entity_poly.type
_entity_poly.pdbx_seq_one_letter_code
_entity_poly.pdbx_strand_id
1 'polypeptide(L)'
;QIFNDADENPVSIKDLINCTYGLDTVPVAHNVSNLAELGRFAFENELLSDLEGIPESAVPFLNAEQIGRVQQKNDNGVFEGRLYIPTVHYERPEVYDGVTLPEEEPENAAFLLKVGAYPKSAFSDEDPALHDLCLPADSDELFNVTDKCGEPEINLCFCYEFYSSIPQITSDMFDSMEEIDELNTLAQRIAAMSESEQTKFKAVLNAEDTATLKGALDIAQNLWRYEFTAEPDTADAFFKKYILENTSTEFDSRWLENLLP
;
A
#
# COMPACT_ATOMS: atom_id res chain seq x y z
N GLN A 1 9.96 2.22 -19.12
CA GLN A 1 9.52 3.46 -19.82
C GLN A 1 9.87 4.72 -19.04
N ILE A 2 9.81 4.71 -17.71
CA ILE A 2 10.33 5.81 -16.84
C ILE A 2 11.77 6.19 -17.21
N PHE A 3 12.50 5.30 -17.88
CA PHE A 3 13.88 5.48 -18.29
C PHE A 3 14.07 5.90 -19.75
N ASN A 4 13.01 5.96 -20.57
CA ASN A 4 13.16 6.23 -22.01
C ASN A 4 13.14 7.71 -22.39
N ASP A 5 12.72 8.60 -21.49
CA ASP A 5 12.60 10.05 -21.77
C ASP A 5 13.68 10.92 -21.12
N ALA A 6 14.64 10.32 -20.41
CA ALA A 6 15.78 11.06 -19.91
C ALA A 6 16.84 11.18 -21.01
N ASP A 7 17.06 12.40 -21.46
CA ASP A 7 18.17 12.83 -22.31
C ASP A 7 19.33 11.84 -22.42
N GLU A 8 19.62 11.36 -23.60
CA GLU A 8 20.86 10.76 -24.15
C GLU A 8 21.86 10.05 -23.19
N ASN A 9 21.61 10.00 -21.89
CA ASN A 9 22.47 9.31 -20.93
C ASN A 9 21.95 7.87 -20.68
N PRO A 10 22.83 6.87 -20.81
CA PRO A 10 22.45 5.50 -20.49
C PRO A 10 22.07 5.41 -19.00
N VAL A 11 20.95 4.77 -18.72
CA VAL A 11 20.50 4.49 -17.35
C VAL A 11 21.59 3.75 -16.61
N SER A 12 22.04 4.29 -15.50
CA SER A 12 23.07 3.66 -14.68
C SER A 12 22.48 2.58 -13.75
N ILE A 13 23.34 1.69 -13.24
CA ILE A 13 22.91 0.71 -12.21
C ILE A 13 22.40 1.45 -10.95
N LYS A 14 23.02 2.58 -10.59
CA LYS A 14 22.56 3.45 -9.51
C LYS A 14 21.10 3.89 -9.74
N ASP A 15 20.78 4.33 -10.96
CA ASP A 15 19.43 4.77 -11.31
C ASP A 15 18.40 3.63 -11.21
N LEU A 16 18.79 2.43 -11.62
CA LEU A 16 17.95 1.24 -11.51
C LEU A 16 17.67 0.88 -10.06
N ILE A 17 18.70 0.85 -9.22
CA ILE A 17 18.58 0.57 -7.79
C ILE A 17 17.66 1.63 -7.14
N ASN A 18 17.95 2.92 -7.32
CA ASN A 18 17.13 3.98 -6.75
C ASN A 18 15.67 3.96 -7.24
N CYS A 19 15.45 3.53 -8.48
CA CYS A 19 14.09 3.35 -8.99
C CYS A 19 13.31 2.27 -8.24
N THR A 20 13.94 1.17 -7.81
CA THR A 20 13.25 0.11 -7.07
C THR A 20 12.73 0.59 -5.70
N TYR A 21 13.47 1.47 -5.04
CA TYR A 21 13.05 2.06 -3.77
C TYR A 21 11.95 3.13 -3.89
N GLY A 22 11.67 3.60 -5.10
CA GLY A 22 10.65 4.62 -5.35
C GLY A 22 9.40 4.10 -6.06
N LEU A 23 9.28 2.80 -6.31
CA LEU A 23 8.16 2.26 -7.08
C LEU A 23 6.80 2.54 -6.44
N ASP A 24 6.72 2.45 -5.12
CA ASP A 24 5.48 2.67 -4.36
C ASP A 24 5.03 4.13 -4.35
N THR A 25 5.95 5.06 -4.64
CA THR A 25 5.64 6.50 -4.73
C THR A 25 5.28 6.96 -6.13
N VAL A 26 5.39 6.08 -7.15
CA VAL A 26 5.01 6.41 -8.52
C VAL A 26 3.50 6.48 -8.63
N PRO A 27 2.92 7.65 -8.95
CA PRO A 27 1.49 7.75 -9.15
C PRO A 27 1.08 6.93 -10.38
N VAL A 28 0.04 6.10 -10.23
CA VAL A 28 -0.46 5.25 -11.31
C VAL A 28 -1.98 5.35 -11.39
N ALA A 29 -2.51 5.71 -12.54
CA ALA A 29 -3.93 5.62 -12.80
C ALA A 29 -4.26 4.26 -13.42
N HIS A 30 -5.07 3.46 -12.71
CA HIS A 30 -5.50 2.14 -13.15
C HIS A 30 -6.71 2.23 -14.08
N ASN A 31 -6.81 1.26 -15.00
CA ASN A 31 -7.88 1.16 -16.02
C ASN A 31 -7.94 2.37 -16.97
N VAL A 32 -6.80 2.97 -17.24
CA VAL A 32 -6.63 4.10 -18.14
C VAL A 32 -5.66 3.69 -19.25
N SER A 33 -6.17 3.36 -20.43
CA SER A 33 -5.40 2.82 -21.56
C SER A 33 -5.34 3.74 -22.78
N ASN A 34 -6.07 4.86 -22.76
CA ASN A 34 -6.14 5.80 -23.86
C ASN A 34 -6.53 7.21 -23.38
N LEU A 35 -6.40 8.18 -24.30
CA LEU A 35 -6.68 9.60 -23.99
C LEU A 35 -8.11 9.86 -23.54
N ALA A 36 -9.09 9.13 -24.08
CA ALA A 36 -10.48 9.36 -23.69
C ALA A 36 -10.77 8.87 -22.26
N GLU A 37 -10.15 7.76 -21.86
CA GLU A 37 -10.20 7.25 -20.49
C GLU A 37 -9.44 8.16 -19.53
N LEU A 38 -8.25 8.64 -19.95
CA LEU A 38 -7.49 9.61 -19.18
C LEU A 38 -8.27 10.92 -18.96
N GLY A 39 -8.99 11.39 -19.99
CA GLY A 39 -9.78 12.61 -19.85
C GLY A 39 -10.95 12.46 -18.89
N ARG A 40 -11.60 11.29 -18.85
CA ARG A 40 -12.64 11.00 -17.85
C ARG A 40 -12.04 10.91 -16.46
N PHE A 41 -10.95 10.17 -16.31
CA PHE A 41 -10.22 10.05 -15.05
C PHE A 41 -9.78 11.42 -14.51
N ALA A 42 -9.21 12.27 -15.37
CA ALA A 42 -8.78 13.62 -14.99
C ALA A 42 -9.95 14.51 -14.56
N PHE A 43 -11.11 14.38 -15.22
CA PHE A 43 -12.31 15.11 -14.84
C PHE A 43 -12.89 14.63 -13.51
N GLU A 44 -13.04 13.30 -13.34
CA GLU A 44 -13.61 12.68 -12.13
C GLU A 44 -12.75 12.93 -10.87
N ASN A 45 -11.44 13.09 -11.04
CA ASN A 45 -10.50 13.34 -9.95
C ASN A 45 -10.05 14.81 -9.86
N GLU A 46 -10.72 15.74 -10.56
CA GLU A 46 -10.47 17.18 -10.50
C GLU A 46 -8.99 17.57 -10.76
N LEU A 47 -8.28 16.82 -11.64
CA LEU A 47 -6.86 17.01 -11.89
C LEU A 47 -6.53 18.27 -12.70
N LEU A 48 -7.52 18.90 -13.34
CA LEU A 48 -7.37 20.10 -14.15
C LEU A 48 -8.18 21.23 -13.55
N SER A 49 -7.51 22.23 -12.99
CA SER A 49 -8.14 23.41 -12.39
C SER A 49 -9.04 24.19 -13.39
N ASP A 50 -8.71 24.14 -14.67
CA ASP A 50 -9.50 24.78 -15.73
C ASP A 50 -10.90 24.16 -15.91
N LEU A 51 -11.14 22.97 -15.33
CA LEU A 51 -12.41 22.26 -15.37
C LEU A 51 -13.21 22.41 -14.06
N GLU A 52 -12.67 23.10 -13.06
CA GLU A 52 -13.38 23.35 -11.82
C GLU A 52 -14.70 24.10 -12.05
N GLY A 53 -15.75 23.64 -11.38
CA GLY A 53 -17.08 24.28 -11.46
C GLY A 53 -17.89 23.94 -12.70
N ILE A 54 -17.43 23.05 -13.58
CA ILE A 54 -18.25 22.53 -14.67
C ILE A 54 -19.31 21.61 -14.08
N PRO A 55 -20.62 21.87 -14.30
CA PRO A 55 -21.68 21.03 -13.76
C PRO A 55 -21.68 19.64 -14.44
N GLU A 56 -22.01 18.61 -13.68
CA GLU A 56 -22.10 17.21 -14.20
C GLU A 56 -22.97 17.10 -15.48
N SER A 57 -24.01 17.94 -15.59
CA SER A 57 -24.87 17.97 -16.78
C SER A 57 -24.14 18.38 -18.06
N ALA A 58 -23.00 19.03 -17.97
CA ALA A 58 -22.17 19.42 -19.10
C ALA A 58 -21.15 18.33 -19.53
N VAL A 59 -20.86 17.34 -18.65
CA VAL A 59 -19.88 16.28 -18.87
C VAL A 59 -20.10 15.52 -20.18
N PRO A 60 -21.33 15.13 -20.56
CA PRO A 60 -21.59 14.41 -21.82
C PRO A 60 -21.22 15.21 -23.09
N PHE A 61 -21.08 16.53 -22.98
CA PHE A 61 -20.71 17.42 -24.07
C PHE A 61 -19.23 17.76 -24.12
N LEU A 62 -18.46 17.34 -23.11
CA LEU A 62 -17.01 17.53 -23.09
C LEU A 62 -16.30 16.51 -23.98
N ASN A 63 -15.26 16.97 -24.64
CA ASN A 63 -14.41 16.08 -25.41
C ASN A 63 -13.37 15.43 -24.51
N ALA A 64 -13.68 14.24 -24.00
CA ALA A 64 -12.80 13.50 -23.07
C ALA A 64 -11.40 13.26 -23.67
N GLU A 65 -11.29 12.98 -24.97
CA GLU A 65 -9.97 12.78 -25.60
C GLU A 65 -9.14 14.07 -25.59
N GLN A 66 -9.76 15.21 -25.79
CA GLN A 66 -9.07 16.50 -25.74
C GLN A 66 -8.61 16.84 -24.30
N ILE A 67 -9.44 16.55 -23.30
CA ILE A 67 -9.08 16.69 -21.88
C ILE A 67 -7.90 15.79 -21.54
N GLY A 68 -7.94 14.51 -21.93
CA GLY A 68 -6.84 13.58 -21.71
C GLY A 68 -5.54 13.98 -22.40
N ARG A 69 -5.63 14.62 -23.59
CA ARG A 69 -4.46 15.16 -24.29
C ARG A 69 -3.83 16.33 -23.53
N VAL A 70 -4.64 17.19 -22.92
CA VAL A 70 -4.15 18.29 -22.07
C VAL A 70 -3.47 17.70 -20.82
N GLN A 71 -4.13 16.75 -20.15
CA GLN A 71 -3.56 16.09 -18.98
C GLN A 71 -2.24 15.40 -19.31
N GLN A 72 -2.18 14.60 -20.37
CA GLN A 72 -0.95 13.92 -20.78
C GLN A 72 0.19 14.90 -21.07
N LYS A 73 -0.13 16.05 -21.64
CA LYS A 73 0.88 17.10 -21.90
C LYS A 73 1.38 17.75 -20.62
N ASN A 74 0.50 17.94 -19.62
CA ASN A 74 0.85 18.58 -18.35
C ASN A 74 1.77 17.72 -17.49
N ASP A 75 1.52 16.41 -17.46
CA ASP A 75 2.24 15.46 -16.62
C ASP A 75 3.23 14.56 -17.38
N ASN A 76 3.37 14.81 -18.70
CA ASN A 76 4.27 14.04 -19.60
C ASN A 76 4.12 12.52 -19.46
N GLY A 77 2.88 12.06 -19.19
CA GLY A 77 2.61 10.68 -18.83
C GLY A 77 2.59 9.72 -20.01
N VAL A 78 2.74 8.44 -19.68
CA VAL A 78 2.79 7.34 -20.65
C VAL A 78 1.71 6.30 -20.36
N PHE A 79 1.19 5.67 -21.43
CA PHE A 79 0.28 4.54 -21.32
C PHE A 79 1.05 3.23 -21.39
N GLU A 80 0.78 2.31 -20.44
CA GLU A 80 1.31 0.95 -20.46
C GLU A 80 0.19 -0.04 -20.15
N GLY A 81 -0.27 -0.74 -21.17
CA GLY A 81 -1.43 -1.63 -21.06
C GLY A 81 -2.68 -0.89 -20.60
N ARG A 82 -3.14 -1.17 -19.39
CA ARG A 82 -4.29 -0.51 -18.74
C ARG A 82 -3.89 0.48 -17.65
N LEU A 83 -2.66 0.92 -17.68
CA LEU A 83 -2.10 1.86 -16.72
C LEU A 83 -1.72 3.15 -17.43
N TYR A 84 -1.88 4.25 -16.72
CA TYR A 84 -1.31 5.52 -17.11
C TYR A 84 -0.41 6.03 -15.99
N ILE A 85 0.81 6.44 -16.34
CA ILE A 85 1.88 6.80 -15.41
C ILE A 85 2.32 8.22 -15.73
N PRO A 86 2.00 9.24 -14.90
CA PRO A 86 2.57 10.59 -15.02
C PRO A 86 4.06 10.58 -14.66
N THR A 87 4.87 11.41 -15.32
CA THR A 87 6.32 11.44 -15.10
C THR A 87 6.85 12.77 -14.57
N VAL A 88 6.10 13.86 -14.69
CA VAL A 88 6.57 15.22 -14.37
C VAL A 88 6.78 15.47 -12.87
N HIS A 89 6.06 14.79 -12.00
CA HIS A 89 6.10 15.01 -10.54
C HIS A 89 6.76 13.86 -9.77
N TYR A 90 7.43 12.95 -10.48
CA TYR A 90 8.13 11.86 -9.84
C TYR A 90 9.55 12.31 -9.49
N GLU A 91 9.81 12.53 -8.20
CA GLU A 91 11.15 12.69 -7.67
C GLU A 91 11.73 11.33 -7.32
N ARG A 92 12.77 10.92 -8.04
CA ARG A 92 13.44 9.65 -7.79
C ARG A 92 14.17 9.72 -6.44
N PRO A 93 13.91 8.80 -5.49
CA PRO A 93 14.68 8.78 -4.26
C PRO A 93 16.15 8.48 -4.54
N GLU A 94 17.05 9.16 -3.86
CA GLU A 94 18.51 8.89 -3.90
C GLU A 94 18.92 8.07 -2.66
N VAL A 95 18.46 6.82 -2.55
CA VAL A 95 18.75 5.92 -1.44
C VAL A 95 20.13 5.26 -1.60
N TYR A 96 20.51 4.96 -2.84
CA TYR A 96 21.81 4.40 -3.17
C TYR A 96 22.73 5.48 -3.75
N ASP A 97 23.86 5.71 -3.10
CA ASP A 97 24.85 6.74 -3.48
C ASP A 97 25.78 6.30 -4.64
N GLY A 98 25.78 5.01 -4.99
CA GLY A 98 26.66 4.40 -5.99
C GLY A 98 27.80 3.60 -5.37
N VAL A 99 27.93 3.54 -4.03
CA VAL A 99 28.99 2.86 -3.30
C VAL A 99 28.43 1.94 -2.22
N THR A 100 27.53 2.46 -1.37
CA THR A 100 26.96 1.73 -0.24
C THR A 100 25.52 1.37 -0.57
N LEU A 101 25.22 0.08 -0.67
CA LEU A 101 23.82 -0.38 -0.77
C LEU A 101 23.07 0.05 0.48
N PRO A 102 21.83 0.52 0.34
CA PRO A 102 20.95 0.70 1.49
C PRO A 102 20.90 -0.59 2.31
N GLU A 103 20.81 -0.48 3.61
CA GLU A 103 20.54 -1.66 4.45
C GLU A 103 19.23 -2.28 3.96
N GLU A 104 19.29 -3.55 3.55
CA GLU A 104 18.10 -4.27 3.14
C GLU A 104 17.18 -4.38 4.36
N GLU A 105 15.95 -3.92 4.21
CA GLU A 105 14.92 -4.28 5.17
C GLU A 105 14.87 -5.81 5.21
N PRO A 106 14.85 -6.44 6.40
CA PRO A 106 14.83 -7.88 6.47
C PRO A 106 13.64 -8.40 5.68
N GLU A 107 13.89 -9.29 4.70
CA GLU A 107 12.90 -9.81 3.74
C GLU A 107 11.60 -10.34 4.39
N ASN A 108 11.60 -10.52 5.71
CA ASN A 108 10.49 -11.07 6.48
C ASN A 108 9.95 -10.12 7.56
N ALA A 109 10.34 -8.85 7.58
CA ALA A 109 9.77 -7.91 8.55
C ALA A 109 8.30 -7.63 8.21
N ALA A 110 7.42 -7.94 9.15
CA ALA A 110 6.01 -7.57 9.04
C ALA A 110 5.83 -6.06 9.26
N PHE A 111 6.64 -5.49 10.17
CA PHE A 111 6.63 -4.07 10.48
C PHE A 111 8.07 -3.55 10.62
N LEU A 112 8.28 -2.30 10.21
CA LEU A 112 9.50 -1.53 10.46
C LEU A 112 9.09 -0.25 11.23
N LEU A 113 9.71 -0.03 12.38
CA LEU A 113 9.52 1.16 13.20
C LEU A 113 10.81 1.98 13.22
N LYS A 114 10.70 3.31 13.10
CA LYS A 114 11.78 4.25 13.45
C LYS A 114 11.56 4.69 14.89
N VAL A 115 12.43 4.25 15.75
CA VAL A 115 12.30 4.42 17.21
C VAL A 115 13.40 5.34 17.73
N GLY A 116 13.07 6.22 18.64
CA GLY A 116 14.02 7.14 19.28
C GLY A 116 13.64 7.43 20.73
N ALA A 117 14.46 8.23 21.40
CA ALA A 117 14.12 8.73 22.73
C ALA A 117 12.84 9.57 22.70
N TYR A 118 12.06 9.54 23.76
CA TYR A 118 10.88 10.39 23.88
C TYR A 118 11.28 11.88 23.80
N PRO A 119 10.53 12.72 23.09
CA PRO A 119 10.85 14.15 22.95
C PRO A 119 10.85 14.84 24.32
N LYS A 120 12.02 15.30 24.78
CA LYS A 120 12.17 15.95 26.09
C LYS A 120 11.51 17.32 26.20
N SER A 121 11.22 17.96 25.05
CA SER A 121 10.56 19.26 24.98
C SER A 121 10.00 19.47 23.57
N ALA A 122 8.80 20.03 23.48
CA ALA A 122 8.23 20.49 22.20
C ALA A 122 9.03 21.62 21.53
N PHE A 123 10.08 22.14 22.20
CA PHE A 123 10.92 23.26 21.75
C PHE A 123 12.39 22.84 21.59
N SER A 124 12.69 21.54 21.53
CA SER A 124 14.04 21.06 21.20
C SER A 124 14.23 21.18 19.69
N ASP A 125 15.23 21.96 19.28
CA ASP A 125 15.64 22.08 17.87
C ASP A 125 16.55 20.90 17.42
N GLU A 126 16.78 19.92 18.27
CA GLU A 126 17.59 18.74 17.97
C GLU A 126 16.66 17.58 17.56
N ASP A 127 16.82 17.13 16.32
CA ASP A 127 16.17 15.91 15.86
C ASP A 127 16.71 14.71 16.64
N PRO A 128 15.85 13.83 17.16
CA PRO A 128 16.28 12.64 17.89
C PRO A 128 17.03 11.69 16.94
N ALA A 129 18.02 10.99 17.48
CA ALA A 129 18.60 9.87 16.76
C ALA A 129 17.56 8.76 16.60
N LEU A 130 17.23 8.39 15.37
CA LEU A 130 16.27 7.33 15.06
C LEU A 130 17.00 6.01 14.78
N HIS A 131 16.42 4.92 15.27
CA HIS A 131 16.94 3.57 15.13
C HIS A 131 15.86 2.66 14.57
N ASP A 132 16.25 1.77 13.66
CA ASP A 132 15.33 0.82 13.04
C ASP A 132 15.06 -0.33 13.99
N LEU A 133 13.77 -0.65 14.14
CA LEU A 133 13.27 -1.83 14.82
C LEU A 133 12.38 -2.60 13.85
N CYS A 134 12.89 -3.73 13.39
CA CYS A 134 12.15 -4.64 12.52
C CYS A 134 11.41 -5.68 13.37
N LEU A 135 10.11 -5.88 13.09
CA LEU A 135 9.32 -6.89 13.78
C LEU A 135 8.92 -8.02 12.81
N PRO A 136 8.95 -9.29 13.26
CA PRO A 136 9.14 -9.73 14.63
C PRO A 136 10.59 -9.61 15.09
N ALA A 137 10.78 -9.12 16.31
CA ALA A 137 12.06 -8.97 16.97
C ALA A 137 12.15 -9.90 18.18
N ASP A 138 13.37 -10.34 18.51
CA ASP A 138 13.64 -11.05 19.73
C ASP A 138 13.99 -10.09 20.89
N SER A 139 14.21 -10.65 22.09
CA SER A 139 14.51 -9.84 23.29
C SER A 139 15.84 -9.09 23.19
N ASP A 140 16.81 -9.62 22.47
CA ASP A 140 18.13 -9.01 22.32
C ASP A 140 18.05 -7.83 21.33
N GLU A 141 17.25 -7.97 20.27
CA GLU A 141 16.98 -6.90 19.30
C GLU A 141 16.22 -5.74 19.95
N LEU A 142 15.17 -6.03 20.71
CA LEU A 142 14.43 -5.03 21.48
C LEU A 142 15.36 -4.31 22.49
N PHE A 143 16.19 -5.05 23.21
CA PHE A 143 17.14 -4.48 24.14
C PHE A 143 18.17 -3.58 23.44
N ASN A 144 18.70 -4.01 22.30
CA ASN A 144 19.68 -3.24 21.55
C ASN A 144 19.13 -1.89 21.08
N VAL A 145 17.87 -1.86 20.61
CA VAL A 145 17.22 -0.61 20.20
C VAL A 145 16.96 0.27 21.42
N THR A 146 16.51 -0.28 22.52
CA THR A 146 16.29 0.44 23.79
C THR A 146 17.56 1.11 24.29
N ASP A 147 18.68 0.38 24.29
CA ASP A 147 19.99 0.90 24.69
C ASP A 147 20.47 2.04 23.80
N LYS A 148 20.28 1.91 22.46
CA LYS A 148 20.60 2.98 21.50
C LYS A 148 19.74 4.22 21.69
N CYS A 149 18.49 4.08 22.09
CA CYS A 149 17.60 5.20 22.45
C CYS A 149 17.99 5.85 23.79
N GLY A 150 18.81 5.18 24.59
CA GLY A 150 19.22 5.64 25.93
C GLY A 150 18.10 5.56 26.98
N GLU A 151 17.10 4.72 26.73
CA GLU A 151 15.97 4.49 27.63
C GLU A 151 16.13 3.15 28.37
N PRO A 152 15.60 3.01 29.62
CA PRO A 152 15.73 1.78 30.39
C PRO A 152 14.81 0.65 29.91
N GLU A 153 13.69 0.97 29.23
CA GLU A 153 12.69 0.03 28.75
C GLU A 153 12.13 0.50 27.40
N ILE A 154 11.78 -0.45 26.52
CA ILE A 154 11.31 -0.17 25.15
C ILE A 154 10.01 0.64 25.13
N ASN A 155 9.13 0.46 26.11
CA ASN A 155 7.87 1.21 26.26
C ASN A 155 8.08 2.70 26.58
N LEU A 156 9.29 3.11 26.98
CA LEU A 156 9.68 4.51 27.20
C LEU A 156 10.27 5.16 25.95
N CYS A 157 10.52 4.38 24.90
CA CYS A 157 10.89 4.91 23.60
C CYS A 157 9.67 5.51 22.89
N PHE A 158 9.92 6.25 21.81
CA PHE A 158 8.88 6.83 20.97
C PHE A 158 9.00 6.30 19.54
N CYS A 159 7.87 5.90 18.94
CA CYS A 159 7.81 5.52 17.55
C CYS A 159 7.54 6.77 16.70
N TYR A 160 8.51 7.16 15.87
CA TYR A 160 8.43 8.32 14.99
C TYR A 160 7.84 7.98 13.65
N GLU A 161 8.14 6.79 13.13
CA GLU A 161 7.65 6.31 11.84
C GLU A 161 7.27 4.84 11.96
N PHE A 162 6.21 4.45 11.27
CA PHE A 162 5.68 3.08 11.25
C PHE A 162 5.42 2.66 9.80
N TYR A 163 6.00 1.54 9.41
CA TYR A 163 5.80 0.92 8.10
C TYR A 163 5.29 -0.50 8.28
N SER A 164 4.35 -0.90 7.45
CA SER A 164 3.70 -2.21 7.51
C SER A 164 3.71 -2.90 6.14
N SER A 165 4.04 -4.19 6.10
CA SER A 165 3.88 -5.06 4.93
C SER A 165 2.40 -5.40 4.65
N ILE A 166 1.50 -5.09 5.59
CA ILE A 166 0.06 -5.28 5.50
C ILE A 166 -0.60 -3.89 5.42
N PRO A 167 -1.03 -3.40 4.25
CA PRO A 167 -1.53 -2.02 4.07
C PRO A 167 -2.72 -1.65 4.96
N GLN A 168 -3.49 -2.65 5.43
CA GLN A 168 -4.63 -2.45 6.32
C GLN A 168 -4.23 -2.16 7.78
N ILE A 169 -2.96 -2.41 8.14
CA ILE A 169 -2.43 -2.12 9.47
C ILE A 169 -1.64 -0.83 9.38
N THR A 170 -2.18 0.23 9.95
CA THR A 170 -1.65 1.58 9.88
C THR A 170 -1.12 2.05 11.23
N SER A 171 -0.37 3.14 11.24
CA SER A 171 0.13 3.78 12.46
C SER A 171 -0.99 4.14 13.44
N ASP A 172 -2.20 4.40 12.96
CA ASP A 172 -3.35 4.77 13.80
C ASP A 172 -3.86 3.60 14.67
N MET A 173 -3.44 2.37 14.35
CA MET A 173 -3.76 1.17 15.14
C MET A 173 -2.76 0.92 16.28
N PHE A 174 -1.65 1.66 16.30
CA PHE A 174 -0.56 1.51 17.25
C PHE A 174 -0.35 2.83 18.00
N ASP A 175 -0.98 2.96 19.17
CA ASP A 175 -1.04 4.22 19.89
C ASP A 175 0.27 4.57 20.61
N SER A 176 1.01 3.57 21.09
CA SER A 176 2.25 3.80 21.83
C SER A 176 3.14 2.55 21.90
N MET A 177 4.39 2.75 22.27
CA MET A 177 5.34 1.65 22.52
C MET A 177 4.95 0.75 23.71
N GLU A 178 3.92 1.09 24.48
CA GLU A 178 3.35 0.19 25.51
C GLU A 178 2.70 -1.05 24.86
N GLU A 179 2.27 -0.94 23.60
CA GLU A 179 1.65 -2.03 22.83
C GLU A 179 2.66 -2.84 21.99
N ILE A 180 3.96 -2.62 22.17
CA ILE A 180 5.00 -3.26 21.36
C ILE A 180 4.95 -4.79 21.42
N ASP A 181 4.57 -5.37 22.55
CA ASP A 181 4.47 -6.82 22.72
C ASP A 181 3.31 -7.41 21.88
N GLU A 182 2.18 -6.71 21.83
CA GLU A 182 1.05 -7.08 20.98
C GLU A 182 1.42 -6.95 19.50
N LEU A 183 2.08 -5.86 19.13
CA LEU A 183 2.54 -5.64 17.76
C LEU A 183 3.56 -6.69 17.32
N ASN A 184 4.52 -7.02 18.20
CA ASN A 184 5.50 -8.07 17.95
C ASN A 184 4.85 -9.46 17.82
N THR A 185 3.83 -9.73 18.64
CA THR A 185 3.04 -10.98 18.55
C THR A 185 2.30 -11.04 17.22
N LEU A 186 1.71 -9.93 16.77
CA LEU A 186 1.06 -9.86 15.46
C LEU A 186 2.07 -10.07 14.33
N ALA A 187 3.25 -9.44 14.41
CA ALA A 187 4.33 -9.63 13.44
C ALA A 187 4.76 -11.09 13.33
N GLN A 188 4.93 -11.79 14.47
CA GLN A 188 5.24 -13.23 14.48
C GLN A 188 4.15 -14.06 13.79
N ARG A 189 2.89 -13.70 13.99
CA ARG A 189 1.78 -14.40 13.31
C ARG A 189 1.80 -14.16 11.81
N ILE A 190 2.01 -12.92 11.36
CA ILE A 190 2.10 -12.58 9.93
C ILE A 190 3.28 -13.29 9.28
N ALA A 191 4.45 -13.29 9.90
CA ALA A 191 5.65 -13.96 9.40
C ALA A 191 5.47 -15.50 9.26
N ALA A 192 4.59 -16.08 10.08
CA ALA A 192 4.27 -17.51 10.02
C ALA A 192 3.18 -17.86 8.98
N MET A 193 2.51 -16.87 8.38
CA MET A 193 1.46 -17.07 7.39
C MET A 193 2.05 -17.43 6.02
N SER A 194 1.44 -18.38 5.33
CA SER A 194 1.64 -18.57 3.89
C SER A 194 1.08 -17.38 3.09
N GLU A 195 1.50 -17.19 1.85
CA GLU A 195 0.97 -16.14 0.95
C GLU A 195 -0.57 -16.17 0.83
N SER A 196 -1.15 -17.36 0.78
CA SER A 196 -2.61 -17.54 0.74
C SER A 196 -3.27 -17.06 2.04
N GLU A 197 -2.65 -17.34 3.20
CA GLU A 197 -3.16 -16.88 4.49
C GLU A 197 -2.99 -15.37 4.67
N GLN A 198 -1.90 -14.77 4.19
CA GLN A 198 -1.72 -13.32 4.18
C GLN A 198 -2.76 -12.64 3.29
N THR A 199 -3.05 -13.20 2.11
CA THR A 199 -4.11 -12.70 1.22
C THR A 199 -5.48 -12.76 1.90
N LYS A 200 -5.80 -13.87 2.56
CA LYS A 200 -7.02 -14.04 3.35
C LYS A 200 -7.06 -13.05 4.51
N PHE A 201 -5.96 -12.87 5.23
CA PHE A 201 -5.86 -11.94 6.36
C PHE A 201 -6.14 -10.50 5.94
N LYS A 202 -5.52 -10.03 4.85
CA LYS A 202 -5.78 -8.71 4.26
C LYS A 202 -7.26 -8.51 3.89
N ALA A 203 -7.87 -9.54 3.29
CA ALA A 203 -9.27 -9.49 2.91
C ALA A 203 -10.20 -9.42 4.13
N VAL A 204 -9.91 -10.18 5.19
CA VAL A 204 -10.70 -10.18 6.43
C VAL A 204 -10.56 -8.85 7.17
N LEU A 205 -9.35 -8.27 7.26
CA LEU A 205 -9.15 -6.95 7.86
C LEU A 205 -10.02 -5.87 7.19
N ASN A 206 -10.09 -5.90 5.85
CA ASN A 206 -10.96 -5.00 5.09
C ASN A 206 -12.45 -5.27 5.35
N ALA A 207 -12.87 -6.54 5.43
CA ALA A 207 -14.28 -6.90 5.60
C ALA A 207 -14.81 -6.55 7.00
N GLU A 208 -13.97 -6.70 8.02
CA GLU A 208 -14.30 -6.39 9.42
C GLU A 208 -14.12 -4.90 9.77
N ASP A 209 -13.59 -4.09 8.84
CA ASP A 209 -13.26 -2.66 9.05
C ASP A 209 -12.46 -2.47 10.34
N THR A 210 -11.42 -3.28 10.49
CA THR A 210 -10.63 -3.39 11.73
C THR A 210 -9.77 -2.16 11.93
N ALA A 211 -9.98 -1.43 13.01
CA ALA A 211 -9.30 -0.17 13.32
C ALA A 211 -8.39 -0.24 14.56
N THR A 212 -8.12 -1.43 15.11
CA THR A 212 -7.32 -1.60 16.33
C THR A 212 -6.33 -2.75 16.21
N LEU A 213 -5.16 -2.60 16.85
CA LEU A 213 -4.14 -3.65 16.92
C LEU A 213 -4.69 -4.96 17.51
N LYS A 214 -5.46 -4.85 18.58
CA LYS A 214 -6.12 -6.00 19.22
C LYS A 214 -7.08 -6.72 18.28
N GLY A 215 -7.86 -5.96 17.49
CA GLY A 215 -8.76 -6.55 16.49
C GLY A 215 -8.00 -7.29 15.41
N ALA A 216 -6.91 -6.71 14.91
CA ALA A 216 -6.04 -7.35 13.93
C ALA A 216 -5.39 -8.63 14.49
N LEU A 217 -4.95 -8.61 15.75
CA LEU A 217 -4.41 -9.79 16.42
C LEU A 217 -5.45 -10.89 16.62
N ASP A 218 -6.68 -10.53 17.03
CA ASP A 218 -7.79 -11.49 17.15
C ASP A 218 -8.12 -12.16 15.80
N ILE A 219 -8.13 -11.39 14.71
CA ILE A 219 -8.34 -11.94 13.37
C ILE A 219 -7.18 -12.87 12.99
N ALA A 220 -5.92 -12.46 13.20
CA ALA A 220 -4.75 -13.27 12.88
C ALA A 220 -4.74 -14.62 13.63
N GLN A 221 -5.18 -14.62 14.90
CA GLN A 221 -5.28 -15.83 15.72
C GLN A 221 -6.44 -16.73 15.32
N ASN A 222 -7.52 -16.18 14.78
CA ASN A 222 -8.74 -16.87 14.42
C ASN A 222 -9.01 -16.95 12.93
N LEU A 223 -7.96 -16.74 12.08
CA LEU A 223 -8.09 -16.68 10.62
C LEU A 223 -8.73 -17.94 10.03
N TRP A 224 -8.58 -19.10 10.66
CA TRP A 224 -9.18 -20.38 10.28
C TRP A 224 -10.72 -20.38 10.34
N ARG A 225 -11.35 -19.45 11.07
CA ARG A 225 -12.81 -19.32 11.20
C ARG A 225 -13.46 -18.66 10.02
N TYR A 226 -12.69 -17.93 9.22
CA TYR A 226 -13.20 -17.22 8.06
C TYR A 226 -13.15 -18.13 6.84
N GLU A 227 -14.25 -18.18 6.10
CA GLU A 227 -14.25 -18.76 4.77
C GLU A 227 -13.74 -17.71 3.78
N PHE A 228 -12.79 -18.10 2.94
CA PHE A 228 -12.17 -17.22 1.96
C PHE A 228 -12.09 -17.93 0.62
N THR A 229 -12.59 -17.28 -0.41
CA THR A 229 -12.49 -17.75 -1.79
C THR A 229 -11.66 -16.73 -2.58
N ALA A 230 -10.46 -17.11 -2.96
CA ALA A 230 -9.55 -16.25 -3.73
C ALA A 230 -10.05 -15.96 -5.15
N GLU A 231 -10.95 -16.79 -5.66
CA GLU A 231 -11.66 -16.66 -6.93
C GLU A 231 -13.16 -16.87 -6.67
N PRO A 232 -14.01 -16.18 -7.36
CA PRO A 232 -13.84 -15.37 -8.55
C PRO A 232 -13.66 -13.85 -8.27
N ASP A 233 -13.07 -13.13 -9.25
CA ASP A 233 -12.73 -11.70 -9.14
C ASP A 233 -13.92 -10.74 -9.11
N THR A 234 -15.14 -11.22 -9.31
CA THR A 234 -16.36 -10.41 -9.31
C THR A 234 -17.45 -11.00 -8.43
N ALA A 235 -18.31 -10.12 -7.86
CA ALA A 235 -19.44 -10.53 -7.07
C ALA A 235 -20.37 -11.50 -7.82
N ASP A 236 -20.60 -11.28 -9.10
CA ASP A 236 -21.44 -12.13 -9.97
C ASP A 236 -20.85 -13.53 -10.15
N ALA A 237 -19.56 -13.61 -10.37
CA ALA A 237 -18.86 -14.89 -10.53
C ALA A 237 -18.81 -15.64 -9.18
N PHE A 238 -18.62 -14.93 -8.05
CA PHE A 238 -18.72 -15.49 -6.70
C PHE A 238 -20.13 -16.05 -6.45
N PHE A 239 -21.17 -15.29 -6.77
CA PHE A 239 -22.56 -15.71 -6.58
C PHE A 239 -22.89 -16.94 -7.42
N LYS A 240 -22.47 -16.99 -8.68
CA LYS A 240 -22.61 -18.18 -9.55
C LYS A 240 -21.96 -19.41 -8.93
N LYS A 241 -20.71 -19.27 -8.49
CA LYS A 241 -19.96 -20.37 -7.88
C LYS A 241 -20.63 -20.84 -6.57
N TYR A 242 -21.01 -19.91 -5.70
CA TYR A 242 -21.67 -20.20 -4.42
C TYR A 242 -22.98 -20.95 -4.60
N ILE A 243 -23.83 -20.54 -5.56
CA ILE A 243 -25.08 -21.23 -5.87
C ILE A 243 -24.81 -22.64 -6.40
N LEU A 244 -23.85 -22.82 -7.31
CA LEU A 244 -23.54 -24.12 -7.90
C LEU A 244 -23.03 -25.13 -6.84
N GLU A 245 -22.25 -24.64 -5.86
CA GLU A 245 -21.65 -25.49 -4.80
C GLU A 245 -22.64 -25.80 -3.66
N ASN A 246 -23.58 -24.91 -3.36
CA ASN A 246 -24.45 -25.01 -2.19
C ASN A 246 -25.89 -25.41 -2.52
N THR A 247 -26.28 -25.49 -3.78
CA THR A 247 -27.61 -25.98 -4.16
C THR A 247 -27.56 -27.44 -4.55
N SER A 248 -28.25 -28.28 -3.79
CA SER A 248 -28.38 -29.73 -4.00
C SER A 248 -29.39 -30.13 -5.10
N THR A 249 -29.96 -29.16 -5.79
CA THR A 249 -30.88 -29.38 -6.92
C THR A 249 -30.16 -29.16 -8.23
N GLU A 250 -30.45 -30.01 -9.24
CA GLU A 250 -30.05 -29.79 -10.63
C GLU A 250 -30.56 -28.42 -11.10
N PHE A 251 -29.81 -27.37 -10.80
CA PHE A 251 -30.03 -26.05 -11.34
C PHE A 251 -29.61 -26.09 -12.82
N ASP A 252 -30.57 -25.94 -13.72
CA ASP A 252 -30.27 -25.78 -15.15
C ASP A 252 -29.40 -24.51 -15.31
N SER A 253 -28.14 -24.68 -15.73
CA SER A 253 -27.14 -23.60 -15.91
C SER A 253 -27.68 -22.44 -16.74
N ARG A 254 -28.67 -22.69 -17.58
CA ARG A 254 -29.39 -21.67 -18.36
C ARG A 254 -30.18 -20.65 -17.52
N TRP A 255 -30.53 -20.98 -16.29
CA TRP A 255 -31.18 -20.05 -15.37
C TRP A 255 -30.18 -19.00 -14.85
N LEU A 256 -28.95 -19.40 -14.58
CA LEU A 256 -27.89 -18.49 -14.11
C LEU A 256 -27.44 -17.49 -15.18
N GLU A 257 -27.51 -17.88 -16.47
CA GLU A 257 -27.20 -16.99 -17.59
C GLU A 257 -28.28 -15.91 -17.80
N ASN A 258 -29.52 -16.13 -17.32
CA ASN A 258 -30.63 -15.21 -17.48
C ASN A 258 -30.96 -14.38 -16.21
N LEU A 259 -30.31 -14.66 -15.08
CA LEU A 259 -30.55 -13.96 -13.81
C LEU A 259 -29.59 -12.79 -13.55
N LEU A 260 -28.51 -12.69 -14.32
CA LEU A 260 -27.51 -11.65 -14.20
C LEU A 260 -27.36 -10.94 -15.55
N PRO A 261 -27.46 -9.60 -15.58
CA PRO A 261 -27.32 -8.80 -16.81
C PRO A 261 -25.94 -8.90 -17.44
#